data_96b37e4689c40bde8ed5f0d50a32c230
#
_entry.id   96b37e4689c40bde8ed5f0d50a32c230
#
_cell.length_a   1.000
_cell.length_b   1.000
_cell.length_c   1.000
_cell.angle_alpha   90.00
_cell.angle_beta   90.00
_cell.angle_gamma   90.00
#
_symmetry.space_group_name_H-M   'P 1'
#
loop_
_entity.id
_entity.type
_entity.pdbx_description
1 polymer ?
#
loop_
_entity_poly.entity_id
_entity_poly.type
_entity_poly.pdbx_seq_one_letter_code
_entity_poly.pdbx_strand_id
1 'polypeptide(L)'
;VVAECENPALLFSGGKDSVVLLALARKAFQLGDRPVHLPFPLVHIDTGHNYPEVIQFRDEQVAKLNARLVVGHVEDSIAKGTVVLRKETDSRNAAQAVTLLETIAENGFDALMGGARRDEEKARAKERIFSFRDEFGQWDPKAQRPELWSLYNAKLHKGENMRVFPISNWTELDIWQYITRENLELPPIYYSHKREVVRRKGLLVPVTPLTPKLPNEVSEVLDVRFRTVGDISCTCPVASTASTP
;
A
#
# COMPACT_ATOMS: atom_id res chain seq x y z
N VAL A 1 9.68 16.64 3.76
CA VAL A 1 10.31 15.30 3.87
C VAL A 1 11.66 15.34 3.18
N VAL A 2 11.71 15.40 1.85
CA VAL A 2 12.96 15.30 1.07
C VAL A 2 14.02 16.35 1.44
N ALA A 3 13.60 17.55 1.90
CA ALA A 3 14.52 18.61 2.28
C ALA A 3 15.13 18.43 3.69
N GLU A 4 14.55 17.59 4.52
CA GLU A 4 14.90 17.47 5.95
C GLU A 4 15.23 16.03 6.40
N CYS A 5 14.87 15.04 5.58
CA CYS A 5 15.17 13.63 5.83
C CYS A 5 16.33 13.17 4.94
N GLU A 6 17.20 12.33 5.47
CA GLU A 6 18.41 11.89 4.78
C GLU A 6 18.12 10.78 3.78
N ASN A 7 17.20 9.86 4.12
CA ASN A 7 16.91 8.69 3.31
C ASN A 7 15.41 8.37 3.26
N PRO A 8 14.60 9.25 2.65
CA PRO A 8 13.16 9.04 2.53
C PRO A 8 12.82 7.95 1.49
N ALA A 9 11.64 7.33 1.64
CA ALA A 9 11.09 6.40 0.67
C ALA A 9 9.56 6.56 0.53
N LEU A 10 8.98 6.02 -0.56
CA LEU A 10 7.54 6.01 -0.79
C LEU A 10 7.03 4.58 -0.83
N LEU A 11 6.06 4.26 0.04
CA LEU A 11 5.40 2.96 0.07
C LEU A 11 4.46 2.82 -1.13
N PHE A 12 4.72 1.84 -1.99
CA PHE A 12 3.95 1.60 -3.21
C PHE A 12 3.39 0.18 -3.23
N SER A 13 2.15 0.03 -2.79
CA SER A 13 1.44 -1.25 -2.76
C SER A 13 0.76 -1.63 -4.09
N GLY A 14 0.72 -0.71 -5.07
CA GLY A 14 -0.11 -0.85 -6.26
C GLY A 14 -1.60 -0.56 -6.04
N GLY A 15 -2.02 -0.31 -4.81
CA GLY A 15 -3.39 0.11 -4.49
C GLY A 15 -3.68 1.56 -4.90
N LYS A 16 -4.96 1.90 -5.12
CA LYS A 16 -5.41 3.21 -5.61
C LYS A 16 -4.82 4.40 -4.84
N ASP A 17 -4.74 4.28 -3.51
CA ASP A 17 -4.23 5.35 -2.65
C ASP A 17 -2.72 5.56 -2.86
N SER A 18 -1.95 4.48 -2.99
CA SER A 18 -0.52 4.56 -3.30
C SER A 18 -0.24 5.05 -4.73
N VAL A 19 -1.13 4.73 -5.68
CA VAL A 19 -1.04 5.26 -7.06
C VAL A 19 -1.27 6.77 -7.08
N VAL A 20 -2.28 7.26 -6.36
CA VAL A 20 -2.53 8.70 -6.21
C VAL A 20 -1.33 9.39 -5.54
N LEU A 21 -0.79 8.80 -4.48
CA LEU A 21 0.38 9.34 -3.79
C LEU A 21 1.60 9.41 -4.73
N LEU A 22 1.83 8.38 -5.54
CA LEU A 22 2.90 8.36 -6.53
C LEU A 22 2.69 9.45 -7.61
N ALA A 23 1.46 9.64 -8.08
CA ALA A 23 1.12 10.69 -9.04
C ALA A 23 1.38 12.10 -8.47
N LEU A 24 1.01 12.33 -7.21
CA LEU A 24 1.30 13.59 -6.50
C LEU A 24 2.81 13.82 -6.33
N ALA A 25 3.56 12.77 -5.98
CA ALA A 25 5.00 12.84 -5.89
C ALA A 25 5.63 13.18 -7.25
N ARG A 26 5.19 12.56 -8.34
CA ARG A 26 5.63 12.90 -9.69
C ARG A 26 5.41 14.37 -10.01
N LYS A 27 4.22 14.92 -9.72
CA LYS A 27 3.93 16.34 -9.93
C LYS A 27 4.84 17.25 -9.09
N ALA A 28 5.10 16.88 -7.84
CA ALA A 28 5.92 17.66 -6.93
C ALA A 28 7.39 17.74 -7.38
N PHE A 29 7.89 16.71 -8.06
CA PHE A 29 9.30 16.64 -8.52
C PHE A 29 9.45 16.83 -10.03
N GLN A 30 8.37 17.17 -10.74
CA GLN A 30 8.45 17.51 -12.16
C GLN A 30 8.97 18.93 -12.36
N LEU A 31 10.12 19.05 -13.00
CA LEU A 31 10.76 20.34 -13.32
C LEU A 31 10.62 20.62 -14.81
N GLY A 32 9.56 21.34 -15.20
CA GLY A 32 9.26 21.65 -16.60
C GLY A 32 9.00 20.35 -17.41
N ASP A 33 9.52 20.28 -18.64
CA ASP A 33 9.34 19.15 -19.57
C ASP A 33 10.37 18.03 -19.38
N ARG A 34 11.18 18.07 -18.35
CA ARG A 34 12.19 17.03 -18.09
C ARG A 34 11.52 15.75 -17.59
N PRO A 35 12.11 14.57 -17.89
CA PRO A 35 11.66 13.31 -17.29
C PRO A 35 11.64 13.43 -15.76
N VAL A 36 10.58 12.94 -15.13
CA VAL A 36 10.45 12.95 -13.67
C VAL A 36 11.52 12.02 -13.08
N HIS A 37 12.31 12.56 -12.17
CA HIS A 37 13.23 11.79 -11.35
C HIS A 37 12.78 11.89 -9.89
N LEU A 38 12.40 10.76 -9.30
CA LEU A 38 12.07 10.69 -7.89
C LEU A 38 13.37 10.63 -7.07
N PRO A 39 13.58 11.52 -6.10
CA PRO A 39 14.80 11.54 -5.30
C PRO A 39 14.81 10.46 -4.18
N PHE A 40 13.90 9.52 -4.23
CA PHE A 40 13.73 8.44 -3.26
C PHE A 40 13.24 7.16 -3.97
N PRO A 41 13.50 5.97 -3.38
CA PRO A 41 12.98 4.72 -3.90
C PRO A 41 11.50 4.54 -3.63
N LEU A 42 10.87 3.68 -4.44
CA LEU A 42 9.59 3.05 -4.12
C LEU A 42 9.86 1.81 -3.28
N VAL A 43 9.06 1.59 -2.24
CA VAL A 43 9.15 0.41 -1.37
C VAL A 43 7.87 -0.38 -1.46
N HIS A 44 7.98 -1.67 -1.73
CA HIS A 44 6.88 -2.62 -1.74
C HIS A 44 7.13 -3.73 -0.73
N ILE A 45 6.12 -4.11 0.04
CA ILE A 45 6.18 -5.30 0.89
C ILE A 45 5.39 -6.40 0.20
N ASP A 46 6.13 -7.39 -0.30
CA ASP A 46 5.58 -8.55 -0.98
C ASP A 46 5.21 -9.62 0.05
N THR A 47 3.92 -9.92 0.12
CA THR A 47 3.42 -10.98 1.02
C THR A 47 3.56 -12.38 0.45
N GLY A 48 3.90 -12.52 -0.84
CA GLY A 48 3.76 -13.77 -1.58
C GLY A 48 2.30 -14.15 -1.86
N HIS A 49 1.34 -13.38 -1.32
CA HIS A 49 -0.11 -13.57 -1.49
C HIS A 49 -0.76 -12.40 -2.24
N ASN A 50 0.02 -11.62 -2.95
CA ASN A 50 -0.48 -10.52 -3.78
C ASN A 50 -1.11 -11.05 -5.08
N TYR A 51 -2.13 -10.37 -5.59
CA TYR A 51 -2.68 -10.68 -6.92
C TYR A 51 -1.63 -10.41 -8.00
N PRO A 52 -1.42 -11.34 -8.95
CA PRO A 52 -0.43 -11.17 -10.03
C PRO A 52 -0.63 -9.88 -10.82
N GLU A 53 -1.87 -9.46 -11.04
CA GLU A 53 -2.22 -8.23 -11.75
C GLU A 53 -1.70 -6.97 -11.03
N VAL A 54 -1.61 -7.01 -9.70
CA VAL A 54 -1.08 -5.90 -8.88
C VAL A 54 0.44 -5.85 -8.97
N ILE A 55 1.09 -7.01 -8.92
CA ILE A 55 2.54 -7.12 -9.04
C ILE A 55 3.00 -6.67 -10.43
N GLN A 56 2.32 -7.14 -11.49
CA GLN A 56 2.60 -6.71 -12.86
C GLN A 56 2.44 -5.19 -13.00
N PHE A 57 1.34 -4.63 -12.51
CA PHE A 57 1.11 -3.19 -12.55
C PHE A 57 2.21 -2.41 -11.82
N ARG A 58 2.62 -2.89 -10.61
CA ARG A 58 3.74 -2.30 -9.86
C ARG A 58 4.99 -2.22 -10.72
N ASP A 59 5.37 -3.34 -11.34
CA ASP A 59 6.59 -3.45 -12.12
C ASP A 59 6.55 -2.55 -13.38
N GLU A 60 5.39 -2.48 -14.04
CA GLU A 60 5.15 -1.56 -15.17
C GLU A 60 5.29 -0.09 -14.75
N GLN A 61 4.72 0.31 -13.61
CA GLN A 61 4.85 1.69 -13.12
C GLN A 61 6.29 2.04 -12.74
N VAL A 62 7.00 1.12 -12.10
CA VAL A 62 8.42 1.28 -11.76
C VAL A 62 9.26 1.45 -13.02
N ALA A 63 9.03 0.62 -14.04
CA ALA A 63 9.74 0.71 -15.31
C ALA A 63 9.43 2.01 -16.06
N LYS A 64 8.15 2.42 -16.16
CA LYS A 64 7.73 3.69 -16.79
C LYS A 64 8.40 4.91 -16.17
N LEU A 65 8.66 4.87 -14.87
CA LEU A 65 9.28 5.97 -14.12
C LEU A 65 10.81 5.86 -14.04
N ASN A 66 11.39 4.76 -14.48
CA ASN A 66 12.79 4.42 -14.21
C ASN A 66 13.13 4.63 -12.72
N ALA A 67 12.21 4.23 -11.83
CA ALA A 67 12.34 4.41 -10.40
C ALA A 67 13.11 3.26 -9.76
N ARG A 68 13.85 3.54 -8.68
CA ARG A 68 14.44 2.49 -7.85
C ARG A 68 13.33 1.81 -7.04
N LEU A 69 13.22 0.49 -7.14
CA LEU A 69 12.30 -0.32 -6.34
C LEU A 69 13.08 -1.10 -5.28
N VAL A 70 12.60 -1.07 -4.05
CA VAL A 70 13.04 -1.93 -2.94
C VAL A 70 11.87 -2.82 -2.57
N VAL A 71 12.08 -4.12 -2.55
CA VAL A 71 11.05 -5.10 -2.18
C VAL A 71 11.46 -5.82 -0.91
N GLY A 72 10.64 -5.71 0.14
CA GLY A 72 10.75 -6.53 1.33
C GLY A 72 9.83 -7.76 1.18
N HIS A 73 10.37 -8.96 1.31
CA HIS A 73 9.61 -10.18 1.16
C HIS A 73 9.24 -10.77 2.53
N VAL A 74 7.94 -11.03 2.75
CA VAL A 74 7.47 -11.70 3.97
C VAL A 74 8.07 -13.10 4.09
N GLU A 75 8.35 -13.77 2.98
CA GLU A 75 9.04 -15.07 2.97
C GLU A 75 10.42 -14.99 3.63
N ASP A 76 11.17 -13.90 3.42
CA ASP A 76 12.48 -13.73 4.05
C ASP A 76 12.35 -13.57 5.57
N SER A 77 11.32 -12.84 6.04
CA SER A 77 11.00 -12.69 7.47
C SER A 77 10.59 -14.03 8.10
N ILE A 78 9.85 -14.87 7.36
CA ILE A 78 9.51 -16.22 7.78
C ILE A 78 10.77 -17.08 7.87
N ALA A 79 11.64 -17.04 6.86
CA ALA A 79 12.90 -17.79 6.85
C ALA A 79 13.85 -17.37 7.97
N LYS A 80 13.89 -16.09 8.33
CA LYS A 80 14.63 -15.55 9.49
C LYS A 80 13.99 -15.93 10.83
N GLY A 81 12.73 -16.41 10.85
CA GLY A 81 11.98 -16.75 12.08
C GLY A 81 11.41 -15.53 12.82
N THR A 82 11.45 -14.34 12.24
CA THR A 82 10.86 -13.11 12.81
C THR A 82 9.35 -13.05 12.60
N VAL A 83 8.84 -13.76 11.59
CA VAL A 83 7.42 -14.01 11.34
C VAL A 83 7.14 -15.51 11.47
N VAL A 84 6.14 -15.85 12.29
CA VAL A 84 5.67 -17.24 12.46
C VAL A 84 4.22 -17.34 12.03
N LEU A 85 3.95 -18.14 11.00
CA LEU A 85 2.60 -18.45 10.53
C LEU A 85 2.11 -19.75 11.19
N ARG A 86 0.82 -19.83 11.53
CA ARG A 86 0.20 -21.06 12.03
C ARG A 86 -0.11 -22.04 10.89
N LYS A 87 -0.45 -21.50 9.72
CA LYS A 87 -0.73 -22.23 8.47
C LYS A 87 -0.21 -21.41 7.28
N GLU A 88 0.23 -22.08 6.24
CA GLU A 88 0.67 -21.43 4.98
C GLU A 88 -0.42 -20.56 4.33
N THR A 89 -1.69 -20.91 4.53
CA THR A 89 -2.84 -20.19 3.99
C THR A 89 -3.33 -19.05 4.87
N ASP A 90 -2.69 -18.79 6.03
CA ASP A 90 -3.07 -17.68 6.89
C ASP A 90 -2.78 -16.34 6.18
N SER A 91 -3.61 -15.33 6.46
CA SER A 91 -3.37 -13.98 5.95
C SER A 91 -2.04 -13.43 6.48
N ARG A 92 -1.24 -12.92 5.55
CA ARG A 92 0.08 -12.33 5.84
C ARG A 92 0.02 -10.82 6.09
N ASN A 93 -1.18 -10.24 6.18
CA ASN A 93 -1.33 -8.79 6.40
C ASN A 93 -0.62 -8.31 7.68
N ALA A 94 -0.71 -9.07 8.77
CA ALA A 94 -0.03 -8.72 10.03
C ALA A 94 1.51 -8.82 9.89
N ALA A 95 1.99 -9.77 9.09
CA ALA A 95 3.41 -9.98 8.83
C ALA A 95 4.05 -8.80 8.08
N GLN A 96 3.28 -8.09 7.25
CA GLN A 96 3.77 -6.91 6.53
C GLN A 96 4.41 -5.87 7.45
N ALA A 97 3.89 -5.71 8.68
CA ALA A 97 4.43 -4.74 9.62
C ALA A 97 5.86 -5.10 10.07
N VAL A 98 6.12 -6.38 10.33
CA VAL A 98 7.44 -6.88 10.71
C VAL A 98 8.41 -6.73 9.54
N THR A 99 8.04 -7.23 8.36
CA THR A 99 8.88 -7.13 7.15
C THR A 99 9.16 -5.67 6.79
N LEU A 100 8.19 -4.77 6.96
CA LEU A 100 8.40 -3.34 6.74
C LEU A 100 9.46 -2.76 7.70
N LEU A 101 9.43 -3.12 8.98
CA LEU A 101 10.42 -2.65 9.95
C LEU A 101 11.83 -3.19 9.61
N GLU A 102 11.93 -4.45 9.21
CA GLU A 102 13.19 -5.04 8.74
C GLU A 102 13.71 -4.31 7.48
N THR A 103 12.83 -4.07 6.50
CA THR A 103 13.20 -3.34 5.27
C THR A 103 13.67 -1.91 5.57
N ILE A 104 13.06 -1.23 6.55
CA ILE A 104 13.49 0.09 7.01
C ILE A 104 14.89 0.02 7.60
N ALA A 105 15.12 -0.92 8.51
CA ALA A 105 16.40 -1.06 9.20
C ALA A 105 17.52 -1.44 8.21
N GLU A 106 17.27 -2.38 7.31
CA GLU A 106 18.25 -2.84 6.31
C GLU A 106 18.65 -1.75 5.31
N ASN A 107 17.73 -0.85 4.96
CA ASN A 107 17.98 0.23 4.02
C ASN A 107 18.27 1.58 4.70
N GLY A 108 18.16 1.69 6.01
CA GLY A 108 18.37 2.91 6.76
C GLY A 108 17.35 4.01 6.45
N PHE A 109 16.11 3.65 6.12
CA PHE A 109 15.08 4.65 5.82
C PHE A 109 14.66 5.40 7.09
N ASP A 110 14.69 6.73 7.02
CA ASP A 110 14.31 7.63 8.12
C ASP A 110 12.88 8.17 7.96
N ALA A 111 12.35 8.26 6.74
CA ALA A 111 10.99 8.70 6.48
C ALA A 111 10.32 7.86 5.39
N LEU A 112 9.08 7.38 5.64
CA LEU A 112 8.31 6.62 4.67
C LEU A 112 6.97 7.31 4.41
N MET A 113 6.78 7.75 3.17
CA MET A 113 5.53 8.32 2.70
C MET A 113 4.54 7.21 2.36
N GLY A 114 3.33 7.26 2.88
CA GLY A 114 2.30 6.24 2.68
C GLY A 114 0.94 6.82 2.33
N GLY A 115 0.12 6.03 1.64
CA GLY A 115 -1.21 6.41 1.17
C GLY A 115 -2.33 6.27 2.22
N ALA A 116 -2.02 6.15 3.50
CA ALA A 116 -3.04 5.99 4.54
C ALA A 116 -3.89 7.26 4.72
N ARG A 117 -5.19 7.07 4.93
CA ARG A 117 -6.18 8.14 5.10
C ARG A 117 -6.94 7.98 6.41
N ARG A 118 -7.35 9.09 7.02
CA ARG A 118 -8.09 9.09 8.30
C ARG A 118 -9.49 8.51 8.18
N ASP A 119 -10.15 8.62 7.03
CA ASP A 119 -11.49 8.07 6.82
C ASP A 119 -11.51 6.56 6.56
N GLU A 120 -10.36 5.97 6.25
CA GLU A 120 -10.24 4.54 5.95
C GLU A 120 -10.46 3.67 7.19
N GLU A 121 -9.93 4.10 8.33
CA GLU A 121 -10.02 3.35 9.58
C GLU A 121 -9.96 4.28 10.80
N LYS A 122 -10.80 4.01 11.82
CA LYS A 122 -10.82 4.78 13.07
C LYS A 122 -9.47 4.85 13.79
N ALA A 123 -8.70 3.79 13.73
CA ALA A 123 -7.37 3.76 14.34
C ALA A 123 -6.42 4.79 13.70
N ARG A 124 -6.59 5.10 12.42
CA ARG A 124 -5.79 6.09 11.68
C ARG A 124 -6.25 7.53 11.89
N ALA A 125 -7.48 7.74 12.38
CA ALA A 125 -8.00 9.09 12.63
C ALA A 125 -7.19 9.89 13.65
N LYS A 126 -6.48 9.20 14.55
CA LYS A 126 -5.61 9.80 15.59
C LYS A 126 -4.19 10.12 15.11
N GLU A 127 -3.76 9.55 13.97
CA GLU A 127 -2.40 9.77 13.47
C GLU A 127 -2.22 11.18 12.90
N ARG A 128 -1.01 11.71 13.05
CA ARG A 128 -0.60 12.97 12.42
C ARG A 128 -0.20 12.72 10.97
N ILE A 129 -0.12 13.78 10.17
CA ILE A 129 0.45 13.69 8.82
C ILE A 129 1.91 13.26 8.91
N PHE A 130 2.67 13.83 9.86
CA PHE A 130 4.01 13.40 10.24
C PHE A 130 3.93 12.59 11.53
N SER A 131 3.86 11.27 11.39
CA SER A 131 3.66 10.34 12.49
C SER A 131 4.97 9.69 12.89
N PHE A 132 5.48 10.09 14.07
CA PHE A 132 6.77 9.65 14.58
C PHE A 132 6.68 8.24 15.15
N ARG A 133 7.75 7.48 14.97
CA ARG A 133 7.95 6.14 15.51
C ARG A 133 9.27 6.12 16.29
N ASP A 134 9.31 5.41 17.39
CA ASP A 134 10.54 5.13 18.12
C ASP A 134 11.45 4.15 17.37
N GLU A 135 12.57 3.81 17.97
CA GLU A 135 13.54 2.85 17.43
C GLU A 135 12.98 1.44 17.21
N PHE A 136 11.85 1.10 17.88
CA PHE A 136 11.13 -0.17 17.69
C PHE A 136 9.97 -0.05 16.67
N GLY A 137 9.81 1.10 16.03
CA GLY A 137 8.72 1.38 15.11
C GLY A 137 7.36 1.61 15.77
N GLN A 138 7.33 1.79 17.11
CA GLN A 138 6.10 1.97 17.86
C GLN A 138 5.62 3.42 17.81
N TRP A 139 4.30 3.58 17.86
CA TRP A 139 3.65 4.87 17.91
C TRP A 139 3.26 5.24 19.35
N ASP A 140 3.78 6.35 19.83
CA ASP A 140 3.40 6.93 21.12
C ASP A 140 2.66 8.25 20.88
N PRO A 141 1.42 8.43 21.39
CA PRO A 141 0.67 9.68 21.27
C PRO A 141 1.38 10.86 21.92
N LYS A 142 2.16 10.63 22.97
CA LYS A 142 2.88 11.68 23.70
C LYS A 142 4.10 12.19 22.94
N ALA A 143 4.68 11.37 22.08
CA ALA A 143 5.83 11.72 21.24
C ALA A 143 5.44 12.43 19.95
N GLN A 144 4.13 12.54 19.63
CA GLN A 144 3.68 13.20 18.42
C GLN A 144 3.74 14.73 18.54
N ARG A 145 4.07 15.38 17.44
CA ARG A 145 4.18 16.84 17.37
C ARG A 145 2.86 17.46 16.93
N PRO A 146 2.48 18.65 17.42
CA PRO A 146 1.31 19.36 16.95
C PRO A 146 1.53 19.85 15.50
N GLU A 147 0.46 19.81 14.70
CA GLU A 147 0.44 20.23 13.29
C GLU A 147 -0.51 21.43 13.11
N LEU A 148 -0.39 22.44 13.98
CA LEU A 148 -1.21 23.64 13.94
C LEU A 148 -0.89 24.45 12.68
N TRP A 149 -1.92 24.99 12.03
CA TRP A 149 -1.81 25.81 10.82
C TRP A 149 -1.02 25.16 9.67
N SER A 150 -1.06 23.82 9.57
CA SER A 150 -0.30 23.06 8.57
C SER A 150 1.23 23.28 8.64
N LEU A 151 1.74 23.61 9.80
CA LEU A 151 3.18 23.66 10.06
C LEU A 151 3.65 22.26 10.47
N TYR A 152 4.67 21.78 9.77
CA TYR A 152 5.22 20.45 9.96
C TYR A 152 6.66 20.54 10.46
N ASN A 153 7.01 19.65 11.39
CA ASN A 153 8.37 19.53 11.87
C ASN A 153 8.84 18.09 11.64
N ALA A 154 9.73 17.92 10.67
CA ALA A 154 10.27 16.62 10.26
C ALA A 154 11.60 16.26 10.95
N LYS A 155 12.08 17.06 11.92
CA LYS A 155 13.33 16.77 12.64
C LYS A 155 13.23 15.45 13.39
N LEU A 156 14.10 14.52 13.05
CA LEU A 156 14.23 13.21 13.71
C LEU A 156 15.31 13.24 14.78
N HIS A 157 15.10 12.50 15.88
CA HIS A 157 16.15 12.16 16.82
C HIS A 157 16.79 10.82 16.43
N LYS A 158 17.96 10.56 16.96
CA LYS A 158 18.68 9.32 16.70
C LYS A 158 17.81 8.11 17.08
N GLY A 159 17.61 7.18 16.13
CA GLY A 159 16.79 5.98 16.30
C GLY A 159 15.31 6.16 15.95
N GLU A 160 14.80 7.39 15.82
CA GLU A 160 13.44 7.63 15.35
C GLU A 160 13.32 7.43 13.84
N ASN A 161 12.14 7.05 13.40
CA ASN A 161 11.73 7.13 12.01
C ASN A 161 10.32 7.74 11.91
N MET A 162 9.97 8.16 10.70
CA MET A 162 8.72 8.87 10.48
C MET A 162 7.87 8.21 9.40
N ARG A 163 6.57 8.07 9.67
CA ARG A 163 5.56 7.76 8.66
C ARG A 163 4.91 9.08 8.23
N VAL A 164 4.88 9.33 6.95
CA VAL A 164 4.28 10.56 6.40
C VAL A 164 3.05 10.18 5.57
N PHE A 165 1.93 10.84 5.84
CA PHE A 165 0.64 10.57 5.20
C PHE A 165 0.11 11.79 4.44
N PRO A 166 0.65 12.11 3.26
CA PRO A 166 0.35 13.35 2.53
C PRO A 166 -1.14 13.50 2.17
N ILE A 167 -1.84 12.38 1.96
CA ILE A 167 -3.26 12.33 1.62
C ILE A 167 -4.17 11.98 2.81
N SER A 168 -3.66 12.14 4.03
CA SER A 168 -4.35 11.76 5.28
C SER A 168 -5.76 12.32 5.41
N ASN A 169 -5.99 13.55 4.92
CA ASN A 169 -7.27 14.26 5.01
C ASN A 169 -8.21 14.00 3.81
N TRP A 170 -7.78 13.20 2.83
CA TRP A 170 -8.59 12.88 1.66
C TRP A 170 -9.59 11.78 1.99
N THR A 171 -10.79 11.90 1.45
CA THR A 171 -11.81 10.84 1.48
C THR A 171 -11.58 9.83 0.36
N GLU A 172 -12.27 8.67 0.42
CA GLU A 172 -12.24 7.70 -0.68
C GLU A 172 -12.79 8.33 -1.98
N LEU A 173 -13.79 9.22 -1.86
CA LEU A 173 -14.33 9.95 -3.01
C LEU A 173 -13.30 10.88 -3.64
N ASP A 174 -12.52 11.61 -2.83
CA ASP A 174 -11.45 12.47 -3.34
C ASP A 174 -10.41 11.67 -4.14
N ILE A 175 -10.06 10.45 -3.67
CA ILE A 175 -9.14 9.55 -4.38
C ILE A 175 -9.71 9.18 -5.76
N TRP A 176 -10.97 8.75 -5.85
CA TRP A 176 -11.58 8.39 -7.12
C TRP A 176 -11.74 9.58 -8.05
N GLN A 177 -12.13 10.75 -7.55
CA GLN A 177 -12.20 11.99 -8.33
C GLN A 177 -10.83 12.40 -8.88
N TYR A 178 -9.78 12.25 -8.08
CA TYR A 178 -8.42 12.55 -8.52
C TYR A 178 -7.95 11.56 -9.60
N ILE A 179 -8.20 10.26 -9.43
CA ILE A 179 -7.90 9.24 -10.43
C ILE A 179 -8.57 9.57 -11.76
N THR A 180 -9.87 9.90 -11.73
CA THR A 180 -10.62 10.27 -12.93
C THR A 180 -10.09 11.54 -13.58
N ARG A 181 -9.87 12.59 -12.80
CA ARG A 181 -9.40 13.90 -13.29
C ARG A 181 -8.02 13.82 -13.95
N GLU A 182 -7.12 13.06 -13.35
CA GLU A 182 -5.73 12.92 -13.81
C GLU A 182 -5.54 11.73 -14.76
N ASN A 183 -6.63 11.00 -15.08
CA ASN A 183 -6.62 9.80 -15.91
C ASN A 183 -5.53 8.80 -15.47
N LEU A 184 -5.48 8.50 -14.18
CA LEU A 184 -4.48 7.60 -13.61
C LEU A 184 -4.80 6.15 -13.94
N GLU A 185 -3.81 5.40 -14.38
CA GLU A 185 -3.90 3.95 -14.55
C GLU A 185 -3.97 3.27 -13.17
N LEU A 186 -4.81 2.25 -13.06
CA LEU A 186 -4.92 1.36 -11.89
C LEU A 186 -4.72 -0.10 -12.30
N PRO A 187 -4.40 -1.01 -11.35
CA PRO A 187 -4.42 -2.44 -11.62
C PRO A 187 -5.76 -2.88 -12.22
N PRO A 188 -5.76 -3.76 -13.22
CA PRO A 188 -6.99 -4.15 -13.95
C PRO A 188 -8.09 -4.71 -13.04
N ILE A 189 -7.73 -5.28 -11.90
CA ILE A 189 -8.68 -5.86 -10.94
C ILE A 189 -9.63 -4.84 -10.29
N TYR A 190 -9.34 -3.53 -10.38
CA TYR A 190 -10.27 -2.49 -9.94
C TYR A 190 -11.47 -2.33 -10.87
N TYR A 191 -11.38 -2.82 -12.11
CA TYR A 191 -12.42 -2.76 -13.13
C TYR A 191 -13.09 -4.12 -13.31
N SER A 192 -14.26 -4.13 -13.93
CA SER A 192 -15.00 -5.35 -14.21
C SER A 192 -14.20 -6.33 -15.06
N HIS A 193 -14.07 -7.55 -14.59
CA HIS A 193 -13.43 -8.66 -15.29
C HIS A 193 -14.06 -9.99 -14.88
N LYS A 194 -13.93 -11.00 -15.75
CA LYS A 194 -14.39 -12.36 -15.45
C LYS A 194 -13.48 -13.03 -14.43
N ARG A 195 -14.08 -13.56 -13.34
CA ARG A 195 -13.34 -14.34 -12.33
C ARG A 195 -14.17 -15.50 -11.81
N GLU A 196 -13.52 -16.62 -11.65
CA GLU A 196 -14.14 -17.77 -10.97
C GLU A 196 -14.20 -17.50 -9.48
N VAL A 197 -15.39 -17.64 -8.90
CA VAL A 197 -15.67 -17.36 -7.48
C VAL A 197 -16.55 -18.44 -6.87
N VAL A 198 -16.47 -18.57 -5.57
CA VAL A 198 -17.44 -19.33 -4.74
C VAL A 198 -18.11 -18.38 -3.75
N ARG A 199 -19.31 -18.75 -3.28
CA ARG A 199 -20.03 -17.99 -2.26
C ARG A 199 -19.76 -18.57 -0.89
N ARG A 200 -19.12 -17.80 0.00
CA ARG A 200 -18.85 -18.15 1.40
C ARG A 200 -19.39 -17.06 2.32
N LYS A 201 -20.33 -17.39 3.20
CA LYS A 201 -20.90 -16.48 4.21
C LYS A 201 -21.36 -15.13 3.60
N GLY A 202 -21.94 -15.16 2.39
CA GLY A 202 -22.42 -13.99 1.69
C GLY A 202 -21.35 -13.20 0.91
N LEU A 203 -20.10 -13.61 0.97
CA LEU A 203 -19.00 -13.00 0.22
C LEU A 203 -18.69 -13.81 -1.06
N LEU A 204 -18.24 -13.11 -2.09
CA LEU A 204 -17.63 -13.74 -3.27
C LEU A 204 -16.15 -13.99 -2.94
N VAL A 205 -15.72 -15.24 -2.96
CA VAL A 205 -14.32 -15.60 -2.71
C VAL A 205 -13.72 -16.09 -4.03
N PRO A 206 -12.64 -15.47 -4.53
CA PRO A 206 -12.02 -15.93 -5.77
C PRO A 206 -11.39 -17.31 -5.59
N VAL A 207 -11.55 -18.17 -6.58
CA VAL A 207 -10.91 -19.49 -6.58
C VAL A 207 -9.45 -19.32 -7.01
N THR A 208 -8.56 -19.61 -6.07
CA THR A 208 -7.09 -19.51 -6.28
C THR A 208 -6.39 -20.65 -5.52
N PRO A 209 -5.10 -20.88 -5.73
CA PRO A 209 -4.36 -21.85 -4.92
C PRO A 209 -4.43 -21.59 -3.40
N LEU A 210 -4.53 -20.30 -2.98
CA LEU A 210 -4.65 -19.90 -1.57
C LEU A 210 -6.08 -19.95 -1.04
N THR A 211 -7.06 -19.90 -1.93
CA THR A 211 -8.50 -19.97 -1.62
C THR A 211 -9.18 -21.04 -2.47
N PRO A 212 -8.77 -22.31 -2.36
CA PRO A 212 -9.29 -23.37 -3.20
C PRO A 212 -10.78 -23.62 -2.95
N LYS A 213 -11.47 -24.07 -3.98
CA LYS A 213 -12.86 -24.52 -3.87
C LYS A 213 -12.95 -25.75 -2.97
N LEU A 214 -13.89 -25.74 -2.03
CA LEU A 214 -14.17 -26.89 -1.17
C LEU A 214 -15.05 -27.92 -1.90
N PRO A 215 -15.03 -29.21 -1.48
CA PRO A 215 -15.75 -30.28 -2.17
C PRO A 215 -17.25 -30.02 -2.37
N ASN A 216 -17.90 -29.33 -1.44
CA ASN A 216 -19.34 -29.07 -1.45
C ASN A 216 -19.70 -27.68 -2.03
N GLU A 217 -18.72 -26.94 -2.56
CA GLU A 217 -18.96 -25.60 -3.14
C GLU A 217 -19.16 -25.69 -4.64
N VAL A 218 -20.05 -24.84 -5.16
CA VAL A 218 -20.24 -24.63 -6.59
C VAL A 218 -19.54 -23.32 -6.96
N SER A 219 -18.62 -23.38 -7.91
CA SER A 219 -18.00 -22.18 -8.47
C SER A 219 -18.81 -21.65 -9.65
N GLU A 220 -18.80 -20.34 -9.81
CA GLU A 220 -19.40 -19.62 -10.92
C GLU A 220 -18.41 -18.58 -11.48
N VAL A 221 -18.49 -18.28 -12.76
CA VAL A 221 -17.69 -17.24 -13.38
C VAL A 221 -18.56 -15.99 -13.49
N LEU A 222 -18.20 -14.95 -12.76
CA LEU A 222 -18.94 -13.69 -12.70
C LEU A 222 -18.11 -12.51 -13.20
N ASP A 223 -18.79 -11.44 -13.60
CA ASP A 223 -18.21 -10.13 -13.75
C ASP A 223 -18.04 -9.51 -12.36
N VAL A 224 -16.79 -9.32 -11.96
CA VAL A 224 -16.44 -8.82 -10.64
C VAL A 224 -15.38 -7.73 -10.72
N ARG A 225 -15.30 -6.91 -9.66
CA ARG A 225 -14.18 -5.99 -9.44
C ARG A 225 -13.77 -6.00 -7.97
N PHE A 226 -12.54 -5.59 -7.71
CA PHE A 226 -12.06 -5.38 -6.34
C PHE A 226 -12.17 -3.90 -5.98
N ARG A 227 -12.61 -3.60 -4.75
CA ARG A 227 -12.66 -2.23 -4.22
C ARG A 227 -11.32 -1.80 -3.61
N THR A 228 -10.57 -2.78 -3.12
CA THR A 228 -9.25 -2.60 -2.54
C THR A 228 -8.35 -3.72 -3.05
N VAL A 229 -7.05 -3.53 -2.99
CA VAL A 229 -6.06 -4.59 -3.24
C VAL A 229 -5.36 -4.93 -1.93
N GLY A 230 -5.05 -6.21 -1.75
CA GLY A 230 -4.41 -6.72 -0.56
C GLY A 230 -4.08 -8.21 -0.72
N ASP A 231 -3.94 -8.90 0.39
CA ASP A 231 -3.67 -10.34 0.42
C ASP A 231 -4.86 -11.15 -0.16
N ILE A 232 -4.58 -12.06 -1.08
CA ILE A 232 -5.57 -12.93 -1.76
C ILE A 232 -6.45 -13.66 -0.75
N SER A 233 -5.89 -14.09 0.38
CA SER A 233 -6.60 -14.89 1.38
C SER A 233 -7.73 -14.14 2.10
N CYS A 234 -7.74 -12.80 2.06
CA CYS A 234 -8.72 -11.97 2.77
C CYS A 234 -9.36 -10.87 1.92
N THR A 235 -8.96 -10.71 0.65
CA THR A 235 -9.52 -9.68 -0.23
C THR A 235 -10.56 -10.28 -1.16
N CYS A 236 -11.83 -9.92 -0.97
CA CYS A 236 -12.96 -10.42 -1.73
C CYS A 236 -13.45 -9.41 -2.77
N PRO A 237 -13.77 -9.87 -3.99
CA PRO A 237 -14.39 -9.04 -5.02
C PRO A 237 -15.88 -8.81 -4.75
N VAL A 238 -16.45 -7.86 -5.47
CA VAL A 238 -17.89 -7.61 -5.56
C VAL A 238 -18.36 -7.80 -7.00
N ALA A 239 -19.59 -8.30 -7.18
CA ALA A 239 -20.19 -8.39 -8.51
C ALA A 239 -20.38 -6.96 -9.07
N SER A 240 -19.88 -6.72 -10.27
CA SER A 240 -19.92 -5.40 -10.88
C SER A 240 -19.59 -5.46 -12.37
N THR A 241 -20.25 -4.64 -13.15
CA THR A 241 -19.97 -4.42 -14.57
C THR A 241 -19.23 -3.09 -14.82
N ALA A 242 -18.82 -2.38 -13.76
CA ALA A 242 -18.14 -1.09 -13.88
C ALA A 242 -16.74 -1.26 -14.50
N SER A 243 -16.53 -0.64 -15.66
CA SER A 243 -15.29 -0.69 -16.43
C SER A 243 -14.46 0.59 -16.37
N THR A 244 -14.94 1.59 -15.63
CA THR A 244 -14.28 2.89 -15.43
C THR A 244 -14.30 3.28 -13.95
N PRO A 245 -13.46 4.23 -13.53
CA PRO A 245 -13.45 4.78 -12.17
C PRO A 245 -14.79 5.35 -11.73
#